data_709f2936a117213129e7080908131262
#
_entry.id   709f2936a117213129e7080908131262
#
_cell.length_a   1.000
_cell.length_b   1.000
_cell.length_c   1.000
_cell.angle_alpha   90.00
_cell.angle_beta   90.00
_cell.angle_gamma   90.00
#
_symmetry.space_group_name_H-M   'P 1'
#
loop_
_entity.id
_entity.type
_entity.pdbx_description
1 polymer ?
#
loop_
_entity_poly.entity_id
_entity_poly.type
_entity_poly.pdbx_seq_one_letter_code
_entity_poly.pdbx_strand_id
1 'polypeptide(L)'
;MLVPQGMAYALLAGLPPEIGLYASTLPLLAYALLGTSRQLAVGPVAIVSLLTASALAPLYEQGTAGYISAAALLALLVGAAHLVLGFGRLGFVVNFLSHSVLVGFTAAAAIIIGFSQVKHLLGVSVPRTDHFHETVTEVLSVIGGTDMTTLAIGLGSVALLLVLKRVARRVPGALVVVIATTVVVTLADLGSSGVATVGSIPDSLPMFALPDFGSGAIADLLPTALVITLVGFMESIAVAKVYARRHRYDVEANRELVALGASNVTAGLFGGYPVTGGFSRTAVNDSAGARTPLASVITAVIVLITIALLTPLFENLPKAALGAIIIVAVINLVDIAEMRHIAAVKRTDLVGLGVAFFATLILGIEVGIGVAVVASMLVVFARMSKPHTAVLGRIPGTTSWRNLERFPDAETIPGIDIVRIDAALSFVNSQHVKRLLGDRAAQLQTEPRVLVLDCSGINDIDATGAETLAEILTDLDESPVVLHLCDVKGPVRDVLRRAGLWERLDGRLHATAHQAVELITGLAEPAPGDRRAAGLEESGV
;
A
#
# COMPACT_ATOMS: atom_id res chain seq x y z
N MET A 1 12.00 3.24 -23.78
CA MET A 1 11.34 2.28 -22.87
C MET A 1 9.86 2.60 -22.67
N LEU A 2 9.50 3.86 -22.39
CA LEU A 2 8.11 4.26 -22.15
C LEU A 2 7.19 4.05 -23.36
N VAL A 3 7.64 4.33 -24.60
CA VAL A 3 6.84 4.18 -25.82
C VAL A 3 6.27 2.76 -25.97
N PRO A 4 7.08 1.66 -26.04
CA PRO A 4 6.51 0.34 -26.17
C PRO A 4 5.70 -0.11 -24.93
N GLN A 5 6.10 0.31 -23.73
CA GLN A 5 5.33 0.00 -22.53
C GLN A 5 4.00 0.76 -22.47
N GLY A 6 3.97 2.03 -22.85
CA GLY A 6 2.75 2.83 -22.92
C GLY A 6 1.72 2.20 -23.85
N MET A 7 2.14 1.82 -25.06
CA MET A 7 1.27 1.11 -26.02
C MET A 7 0.78 -0.23 -25.46
N ALA A 8 1.69 -1.04 -24.89
CA ALA A 8 1.34 -2.32 -24.31
C ALA A 8 0.33 -2.19 -23.16
N TYR A 9 0.50 -1.22 -22.28
CA TYR A 9 -0.39 -0.98 -21.15
C TYR A 9 -1.74 -0.37 -21.58
N ALA A 10 -1.78 0.43 -22.66
CA ALA A 10 -3.05 0.85 -23.25
C ALA A 10 -3.85 -0.34 -23.78
N LEU A 11 -3.22 -1.27 -24.51
CA LEU A 11 -3.86 -2.50 -24.94
C LEU A 11 -4.35 -3.36 -23.77
N LEU A 12 -3.57 -3.44 -22.68
CA LEU A 12 -4.00 -4.09 -21.44
C LEU A 12 -5.23 -3.43 -20.83
N ALA A 13 -5.30 -2.09 -20.91
CA ALA A 13 -6.46 -1.32 -20.49
C ALA A 13 -7.68 -1.44 -21.44
N GLY A 14 -7.54 -2.14 -22.57
CA GLY A 14 -8.58 -2.23 -23.59
C GLY A 14 -8.70 -0.98 -24.47
N LEU A 15 -7.69 -0.14 -24.44
CA LEU A 15 -7.59 1.12 -25.19
C LEU A 15 -6.69 0.98 -26.41
N PRO A 16 -6.90 1.80 -27.46
CA PRO A 16 -5.97 1.91 -28.56
C PRO A 16 -4.56 2.33 -28.09
N PRO A 17 -3.49 1.88 -28.77
CA PRO A 17 -2.10 2.11 -28.35
C PRO A 17 -1.72 3.59 -28.21
N GLU A 18 -2.27 4.48 -29.07
CA GLU A 18 -2.05 5.92 -29.03
C GLU A 18 -2.47 6.55 -27.69
N ILE A 19 -3.51 6.05 -27.06
CA ILE A 19 -3.97 6.54 -25.75
C ILE A 19 -2.89 6.34 -24.69
N GLY A 20 -2.11 5.24 -24.79
CA GLY A 20 -0.95 5.01 -23.93
C GLY A 20 0.19 5.98 -24.18
N LEU A 21 0.37 6.40 -25.43
CA LEU A 21 1.32 7.44 -25.78
C LEU A 21 0.87 8.81 -25.26
N TYR A 22 -0.43 9.16 -25.40
CA TYR A 22 -0.97 10.41 -24.84
C TYR A 22 -0.80 10.48 -23.33
N ALA A 23 -1.11 9.41 -22.62
CA ALA A 23 -0.90 9.27 -21.17
C ALA A 23 0.59 9.34 -20.77
N SER A 24 1.51 9.23 -21.74
CA SER A 24 2.97 9.28 -21.56
C SER A 24 3.58 10.63 -21.98
N THR A 25 2.79 11.68 -22.12
CA THR A 25 3.23 13.03 -22.59
C THR A 25 2.96 14.10 -21.54
N LEU A 26 1.88 14.86 -21.69
CA LEU A 26 1.52 15.97 -20.82
C LEU A 26 1.40 15.61 -19.33
N PRO A 27 0.91 14.44 -18.94
CA PRO A 27 0.91 14.04 -17.53
C PRO A 27 2.30 14.01 -16.89
N LEU A 28 3.34 13.65 -17.67
CA LEU A 28 4.72 13.67 -17.18
C LEU A 28 5.20 15.11 -16.92
N LEU A 29 4.78 16.06 -17.74
CA LEU A 29 5.11 17.48 -17.56
C LEU A 29 4.45 18.03 -16.29
N ALA A 30 3.17 17.70 -16.07
CA ALA A 30 2.46 18.10 -14.86
C ALA A 30 3.15 17.56 -13.60
N TYR A 31 3.57 16.28 -13.62
CA TYR A 31 4.32 15.70 -12.51
C TYR A 31 5.69 16.36 -12.33
N ALA A 32 6.42 16.62 -13.42
CA ALA A 32 7.75 17.23 -13.36
C ALA A 32 7.74 18.62 -12.72
N LEU A 33 6.63 19.35 -12.85
CA LEU A 33 6.45 20.69 -12.27
C LEU A 33 6.10 20.66 -10.77
N LEU A 34 5.33 19.68 -10.33
CA LEU A 34 4.73 19.66 -8.99
C LEU A 34 5.32 18.60 -8.06
N GLY A 35 5.86 17.51 -8.61
CA GLY A 35 6.41 16.38 -7.86
C GLY A 35 7.67 16.73 -7.08
N THR A 36 7.89 15.99 -5.99
CA THR A 36 9.08 16.13 -5.13
C THR A 36 10.12 15.06 -5.41
N SER A 37 9.74 13.95 -6.06
CA SER A 37 10.68 12.90 -6.44
C SER A 37 11.46 13.29 -7.70
N ARG A 38 12.79 13.14 -7.64
CA ARG A 38 13.69 13.48 -8.73
C ARG A 38 13.81 12.41 -9.79
N GLN A 39 13.56 11.15 -9.43
CA GLN A 39 13.72 9.97 -10.29
C GLN A 39 12.40 9.35 -10.72
N LEU A 40 11.29 9.61 -10.03
CA LEU A 40 10.03 8.95 -10.31
C LEU A 40 9.57 9.18 -11.75
N ALA A 41 9.33 8.08 -12.46
CA ALA A 41 8.80 8.09 -13.81
C ALA A 41 7.30 7.78 -13.79
N VAL A 42 6.49 8.82 -13.90
CA VAL A 42 5.02 8.71 -14.00
C VAL A 42 4.63 8.29 -15.42
N GLY A 43 3.49 7.64 -15.56
CA GLY A 43 2.91 7.20 -16.84
C GLY A 43 2.07 5.94 -16.68
N PRO A 44 1.64 5.31 -17.77
CA PRO A 44 0.90 4.05 -17.73
C PRO A 44 1.64 2.95 -16.98
N VAL A 45 0.95 2.21 -16.13
CA VAL A 45 1.49 1.02 -15.42
C VAL A 45 0.51 -0.14 -15.48
N ALA A 46 1.03 -1.36 -15.39
CA ALA A 46 0.26 -2.58 -15.62
C ALA A 46 -0.97 -2.72 -14.69
N ILE A 47 -0.80 -2.47 -13.39
CA ILE A 47 -1.87 -2.62 -12.40
C ILE A 47 -3.00 -1.62 -12.66
N VAL A 48 -2.68 -0.35 -12.88
CA VAL A 48 -3.68 0.70 -13.14
C VAL A 48 -4.36 0.46 -14.49
N SER A 49 -3.62 -0.01 -15.50
CA SER A 49 -4.19 -0.37 -16.80
C SER A 49 -5.21 -1.51 -16.69
N LEU A 50 -4.91 -2.52 -15.87
CA LEU A 50 -5.83 -3.62 -15.66
C LEU A 50 -7.06 -3.20 -14.84
N LEU A 51 -6.88 -2.37 -13.79
CA LEU A 51 -7.99 -1.77 -13.05
C LEU A 51 -8.89 -0.92 -13.97
N THR A 52 -8.29 -0.14 -14.87
CA THR A 52 -9.05 0.61 -15.89
C THR A 52 -9.86 -0.33 -16.78
N ALA A 53 -9.25 -1.43 -17.25
CA ALA A 53 -9.95 -2.43 -18.06
C ALA A 53 -11.10 -3.09 -17.29
N SER A 54 -10.89 -3.43 -16.02
CA SER A 54 -11.89 -4.07 -15.15
C SER A 54 -13.10 -3.16 -14.94
N ALA A 55 -12.86 -1.86 -14.69
CA ALA A 55 -13.92 -0.89 -14.48
C ALA A 55 -14.75 -0.61 -15.74
N LEU A 56 -14.08 -0.49 -16.88
CA LEU A 56 -14.74 0.01 -18.10
C LEU A 56 -15.40 -1.10 -18.91
N ALA A 57 -14.86 -2.31 -18.88
CA ALA A 57 -15.29 -3.38 -19.74
C ALA A 57 -16.72 -3.88 -19.51
N PRO A 58 -17.25 -3.89 -18.27
CA PRO A 58 -18.65 -4.23 -18.05
C PRO A 58 -19.61 -3.15 -18.55
N LEU A 59 -19.14 -1.92 -18.70
CA LEU A 59 -19.96 -0.74 -18.99
C LEU A 59 -19.90 -0.31 -20.46
N TYR A 60 -18.76 -0.54 -21.13
CA TYR A 60 -18.51 -0.03 -22.48
C TYR A 60 -17.80 -1.09 -23.35
N GLU A 61 -18.07 -1.08 -24.64
CA GLU A 61 -17.36 -1.90 -25.62
C GLU A 61 -15.95 -1.34 -25.90
N GLN A 62 -14.93 -2.20 -25.85
CA GLN A 62 -13.53 -1.80 -26.03
C GLN A 62 -13.28 -1.15 -27.38
N GLY A 63 -12.37 -0.17 -27.39
CA GLY A 63 -11.96 0.55 -28.60
C GLY A 63 -12.99 1.54 -29.12
N THR A 64 -14.17 1.63 -28.51
CA THR A 64 -15.18 2.62 -28.88
C THR A 64 -14.87 4.00 -28.31
N ALA A 65 -15.39 5.06 -28.93
CA ALA A 65 -15.27 6.43 -28.42
C ALA A 65 -15.80 6.57 -26.99
N GLY A 66 -16.88 5.85 -26.66
CA GLY A 66 -17.45 5.81 -25.30
C GLY A 66 -16.46 5.23 -24.27
N TYR A 67 -15.78 4.13 -24.63
CA TYR A 67 -14.76 3.50 -23.78
C TYR A 67 -13.57 4.46 -23.52
N ILE A 68 -13.09 5.13 -24.58
CA ILE A 68 -11.99 6.09 -24.49
C ILE A 68 -12.40 7.30 -23.62
N SER A 69 -13.60 7.82 -23.81
CA SER A 69 -14.12 8.92 -23.02
C SER A 69 -14.28 8.54 -21.54
N ALA A 70 -14.78 7.33 -21.25
CA ALA A 70 -14.89 6.82 -19.88
C ALA A 70 -13.52 6.59 -19.22
N ALA A 71 -12.50 6.19 -19.97
CA ALA A 71 -11.12 6.10 -19.47
C ALA A 71 -10.56 7.48 -19.10
N ALA A 72 -10.83 8.49 -19.89
CA ALA A 72 -10.46 9.87 -19.61
C ALA A 72 -11.22 10.43 -18.39
N LEU A 73 -12.52 10.13 -18.26
CA LEU A 73 -13.31 10.47 -17.06
C LEU A 73 -12.76 9.79 -15.82
N LEU A 74 -12.40 8.52 -15.90
CA LEU A 74 -11.79 7.79 -14.79
C LEU A 74 -10.47 8.45 -14.35
N ALA A 75 -9.64 8.91 -15.32
CA ALA A 75 -8.43 9.68 -14.99
C ALA A 75 -8.74 10.99 -14.28
N LEU A 76 -9.78 11.71 -14.68
CA LEU A 76 -10.22 12.93 -13.98
C LEU A 76 -10.68 12.64 -12.56
N LEU A 77 -11.46 11.58 -12.34
CA LEU A 77 -11.92 11.18 -11.01
C LEU A 77 -10.75 10.78 -10.10
N VAL A 78 -9.80 10.00 -10.60
CA VAL A 78 -8.56 9.66 -9.90
C VAL A 78 -7.76 10.93 -9.58
N GLY A 79 -7.64 11.83 -10.55
CA GLY A 79 -6.95 13.11 -10.38
C GLY A 79 -7.61 13.97 -9.31
N ALA A 80 -8.93 14.11 -9.35
CA ALA A 80 -9.70 14.85 -8.35
C ALA A 80 -9.54 14.24 -6.94
N ALA A 81 -9.64 12.92 -6.83
CA ALA A 81 -9.44 12.22 -5.55
C ALA A 81 -8.03 12.44 -4.99
N HIS A 82 -6.98 12.35 -5.80
CA HIS A 82 -5.61 12.66 -5.40
C HIS A 82 -5.47 14.11 -4.92
N LEU A 83 -6.06 15.08 -5.63
CA LEU A 83 -6.02 16.50 -5.26
C LEU A 83 -6.75 16.75 -3.92
N VAL A 84 -7.94 16.17 -3.74
CA VAL A 84 -8.69 16.26 -2.48
C VAL A 84 -7.86 15.69 -1.32
N LEU A 85 -7.26 14.51 -1.49
CA LEU A 85 -6.40 13.90 -0.46
C LEU A 85 -5.13 14.74 -0.20
N GLY A 86 -4.52 15.29 -1.26
CA GLY A 86 -3.30 16.08 -1.16
C GLY A 86 -3.51 17.42 -0.46
N PHE A 87 -4.53 18.19 -0.87
CA PHE A 87 -4.88 19.47 -0.22
C PHE A 87 -5.48 19.27 1.17
N GLY A 88 -6.22 18.17 1.39
CA GLY A 88 -6.71 17.75 2.71
C GLY A 88 -5.60 17.24 3.64
N ARG A 89 -4.34 17.18 3.17
CA ARG A 89 -3.19 16.66 3.94
C ARG A 89 -3.38 15.22 4.43
N LEU A 90 -4.10 14.42 3.65
CA LEU A 90 -4.42 13.03 3.97
C LEU A 90 -3.36 12.04 3.43
N GLY A 91 -2.15 12.47 3.16
CA GLY A 91 -1.05 11.60 2.69
C GLY A 91 -0.70 10.44 3.64
N PHE A 92 -1.16 10.50 4.89
CA PHE A 92 -1.02 9.40 5.84
C PHE A 92 -1.92 8.19 5.52
N VAL A 93 -2.95 8.36 4.67
CA VAL A 93 -3.89 7.29 4.26
C VAL A 93 -3.14 6.11 3.63
N VAL A 94 -1.99 6.36 3.03
CA VAL A 94 -1.11 5.28 2.52
C VAL A 94 -0.71 4.28 3.60
N ASN A 95 -0.67 4.67 4.85
CA ASN A 95 -0.27 3.81 5.96
C ASN A 95 -1.37 2.78 6.35
N PHE A 96 -2.59 2.90 5.84
CA PHE A 96 -3.66 1.92 6.07
C PHE A 96 -3.49 0.62 5.28
N LEU A 97 -2.74 0.66 4.18
CA LEU A 97 -2.35 -0.56 3.49
C LEU A 97 -1.01 -1.05 4.04
N SER A 98 -1.02 -2.20 4.70
CA SER A 98 0.23 -2.79 5.19
C SER A 98 1.09 -3.26 4.01
N HIS A 99 2.40 -3.22 4.19
CA HIS A 99 3.35 -3.69 3.18
C HIS A 99 3.09 -5.14 2.76
N SER A 100 2.76 -6.03 3.70
CA SER A 100 2.43 -7.43 3.43
C SER A 100 1.19 -7.60 2.54
N VAL A 101 0.14 -6.80 2.77
CA VAL A 101 -1.07 -6.77 1.95
C VAL A 101 -0.75 -6.33 0.53
N LEU A 102 0.07 -5.28 0.38
CA LEU A 102 0.50 -4.80 -0.94
C LEU A 102 1.28 -5.85 -1.72
N VAL A 103 2.22 -6.56 -1.06
CA VAL A 103 3.02 -7.64 -1.68
C VAL A 103 2.10 -8.78 -2.17
N GLY A 104 1.13 -9.20 -1.35
CA GLY A 104 0.16 -10.24 -1.73
C GLY A 104 -0.71 -9.84 -2.91
N PHE A 105 -1.30 -8.63 -2.85
CA PHE A 105 -2.09 -8.05 -3.93
C PHE A 105 -1.30 -7.94 -5.24
N THR A 106 -0.09 -7.38 -5.19
CA THR A 106 0.74 -7.16 -6.37
C THR A 106 1.12 -8.48 -7.04
N ALA A 107 1.39 -9.53 -6.25
CA ALA A 107 1.71 -10.85 -6.78
C ALA A 107 0.50 -11.50 -7.47
N ALA A 108 -0.70 -11.42 -6.89
CA ALA A 108 -1.93 -11.92 -7.53
C ALA A 108 -2.24 -11.14 -8.81
N ALA A 109 -2.16 -9.81 -8.77
CA ALA A 109 -2.35 -8.96 -9.94
C ALA A 109 -1.35 -9.31 -11.05
N ALA A 110 -0.08 -9.56 -10.72
CA ALA A 110 0.94 -9.97 -11.69
C ALA A 110 0.59 -11.29 -12.39
N ILE A 111 0.05 -12.26 -11.65
CA ILE A 111 -0.43 -13.55 -12.21
C ILE A 111 -1.61 -13.31 -13.16
N ILE A 112 -2.61 -12.53 -12.73
CA ILE A 112 -3.79 -12.22 -13.56
C ILE A 112 -3.36 -11.50 -14.85
N ILE A 113 -2.52 -10.46 -14.74
CA ILE A 113 -2.02 -9.69 -15.88
C ILE A 113 -1.21 -10.58 -16.82
N GLY A 114 -0.25 -11.34 -16.28
CA GLY A 114 0.59 -12.23 -17.09
C GLY A 114 -0.24 -13.24 -17.86
N PHE A 115 -1.22 -13.84 -17.19
CA PHE A 115 -2.09 -14.85 -17.80
C PHE A 115 -3.04 -14.26 -18.86
N SER A 116 -3.53 -13.04 -18.66
CA SER A 116 -4.37 -12.33 -19.63
C SER A 116 -3.64 -12.06 -20.97
N GLN A 117 -2.30 -12.06 -20.97
CA GLN A 117 -1.48 -11.87 -22.17
C GLN A 117 -1.23 -13.18 -22.94
N VAL A 118 -1.52 -14.33 -22.35
CA VAL A 118 -1.27 -15.64 -22.99
C VAL A 118 -2.01 -15.74 -24.32
N LYS A 119 -3.24 -15.23 -24.43
CA LYS A 119 -4.01 -15.18 -25.67
C LYS A 119 -3.26 -14.48 -26.83
N HIS A 120 -2.51 -13.41 -26.53
CA HIS A 120 -1.74 -12.70 -27.54
C HIS A 120 -0.50 -13.47 -27.98
N LEU A 121 0.11 -14.27 -27.08
CA LEU A 121 1.21 -15.15 -27.42
C LEU A 121 0.75 -16.35 -28.27
N LEU A 122 -0.44 -16.90 -27.96
CA LEU A 122 -1.02 -18.02 -28.68
C LEU A 122 -1.67 -17.60 -30.02
N GLY A 123 -1.93 -16.30 -30.21
CA GLY A 123 -2.63 -15.80 -31.39
C GLY A 123 -4.11 -16.18 -31.43
N VAL A 124 -4.73 -16.43 -30.27
CA VAL A 124 -6.12 -16.86 -30.15
C VAL A 124 -7.01 -15.75 -29.59
N SER A 125 -8.29 -15.79 -29.95
CA SER A 125 -9.31 -14.95 -29.36
C SER A 125 -9.91 -15.66 -28.15
N VAL A 126 -9.80 -15.04 -26.98
CA VAL A 126 -10.39 -15.52 -25.71
C VAL A 126 -11.48 -14.56 -25.30
N PRO A 127 -12.70 -15.05 -25.05
CA PRO A 127 -13.77 -14.23 -24.49
C PRO A 127 -13.34 -13.57 -23.19
N ARG A 128 -13.99 -12.49 -22.83
CA ARG A 128 -13.77 -11.87 -21.54
C ARG A 128 -14.42 -12.68 -20.43
N THR A 129 -13.73 -12.71 -19.33
CA THR A 129 -14.18 -13.38 -18.11
C THR A 129 -13.96 -12.44 -16.92
N ASP A 130 -14.84 -12.50 -15.93
CA ASP A 130 -14.77 -11.65 -14.74
C ASP A 130 -13.79 -12.21 -13.70
N HIS A 131 -13.55 -13.54 -13.75
CA HIS A 131 -12.71 -14.22 -12.78
C HIS A 131 -11.50 -14.90 -13.41
N PHE A 132 -10.41 -14.95 -12.65
CA PHE A 132 -9.15 -15.56 -13.12
C PHE A 132 -9.32 -17.03 -13.52
N HIS A 133 -10.06 -17.83 -12.75
CA HIS A 133 -10.27 -19.25 -13.05
C HIS A 133 -11.03 -19.46 -14.36
N GLU A 134 -11.97 -18.59 -14.71
CA GLU A 134 -12.67 -18.60 -15.98
C GLU A 134 -11.71 -18.28 -17.13
N THR A 135 -10.85 -17.26 -16.95
CA THR A 135 -9.81 -16.94 -17.93
C THR A 135 -8.91 -18.15 -18.20
N VAL A 136 -8.56 -18.91 -17.16
CA VAL A 136 -7.74 -20.13 -17.30
C VAL A 136 -8.48 -21.19 -18.11
N THR A 137 -9.75 -21.45 -17.80
CA THR A 137 -10.56 -22.46 -18.51
C THR A 137 -10.78 -22.09 -19.98
N GLU A 138 -11.05 -20.82 -20.25
CA GLU A 138 -11.24 -20.32 -21.62
C GLU A 138 -9.95 -20.42 -22.46
N VAL A 139 -8.80 -20.01 -21.92
CA VAL A 139 -7.51 -20.16 -22.62
C VAL A 139 -7.22 -21.61 -22.91
N LEU A 140 -7.49 -22.53 -21.97
CA LEU A 140 -7.30 -23.96 -22.17
C LEU A 140 -8.25 -24.54 -23.26
N SER A 141 -9.48 -24.03 -23.36
CA SER A 141 -10.46 -24.48 -24.36
C SER A 141 -10.05 -24.13 -25.80
N VAL A 142 -9.34 -23.01 -25.99
CA VAL A 142 -8.94 -22.50 -27.31
C VAL A 142 -7.47 -22.80 -27.65
N ILE A 143 -6.72 -23.51 -26.80
CA ILE A 143 -5.30 -23.80 -27.01
C ILE A 143 -5.01 -24.58 -28.28
N GLY A 144 -5.97 -25.40 -28.73
CA GLY A 144 -5.88 -26.12 -30.00
C GLY A 144 -5.90 -25.24 -31.25
N GLY A 145 -6.35 -24.00 -31.15
CA GLY A 145 -6.34 -23.00 -32.22
C GLY A 145 -5.07 -22.11 -32.25
N THR A 146 -4.01 -22.50 -31.53
CA THR A 146 -2.77 -21.71 -31.47
C THR A 146 -2.14 -21.52 -32.85
N ASP A 147 -1.89 -20.23 -33.22
CA ASP A 147 -1.07 -19.91 -34.39
C ASP A 147 0.42 -20.06 -34.05
N MET A 148 1.08 -21.03 -34.68
CA MET A 148 2.48 -21.34 -34.41
C MET A 148 3.44 -20.21 -34.77
N THR A 149 3.10 -19.38 -35.76
CA THR A 149 3.89 -18.21 -36.14
C THR A 149 3.85 -17.14 -35.07
N THR A 150 2.66 -16.81 -34.58
CA THR A 150 2.45 -15.87 -33.49
C THR A 150 3.11 -16.37 -32.21
N LEU A 151 2.98 -17.68 -31.90
CA LEU A 151 3.63 -18.29 -30.73
C LEU A 151 5.17 -18.18 -30.81
N ALA A 152 5.75 -18.45 -31.99
CA ALA A 152 7.20 -18.33 -32.19
C ALA A 152 7.69 -16.90 -31.99
N ILE A 153 6.95 -15.90 -32.50
CA ILE A 153 7.24 -14.46 -32.26
C ILE A 153 7.12 -14.13 -30.79
N GLY A 154 6.06 -14.58 -30.12
CA GLY A 154 5.81 -14.33 -28.70
C GLY A 154 6.90 -14.93 -27.81
N LEU A 155 7.19 -16.21 -27.95
CA LEU A 155 8.23 -16.90 -27.18
C LEU A 155 9.62 -16.38 -27.51
N GLY A 156 9.92 -16.10 -28.79
CA GLY A 156 11.16 -15.46 -29.22
C GLY A 156 11.35 -14.09 -28.57
N SER A 157 10.27 -13.30 -28.47
CA SER A 157 10.27 -12.00 -27.78
C SER A 157 10.56 -12.15 -26.28
N VAL A 158 9.90 -13.10 -25.60
CA VAL A 158 10.18 -13.40 -24.18
C VAL A 158 11.64 -13.82 -23.99
N ALA A 159 12.13 -14.76 -24.81
CA ALA A 159 13.51 -15.24 -24.74
C ALA A 159 14.51 -14.08 -24.95
N LEU A 160 14.30 -13.24 -25.98
CA LEU A 160 15.15 -12.09 -26.28
C LEU A 160 15.17 -11.09 -25.11
N LEU A 161 14.00 -10.78 -24.51
CA LEU A 161 13.92 -9.90 -23.33
C LEU A 161 14.71 -10.46 -22.15
N LEU A 162 14.58 -11.76 -21.85
CA LEU A 162 15.29 -12.40 -20.75
C LEU A 162 16.82 -12.45 -20.98
N VAL A 163 17.23 -12.75 -22.21
CA VAL A 163 18.65 -12.74 -22.60
C VAL A 163 19.23 -11.33 -22.47
N LEU A 164 18.59 -10.32 -23.04
CA LEU A 164 19.04 -8.93 -22.95
C LEU A 164 19.10 -8.45 -21.48
N LYS A 165 18.12 -8.81 -20.66
CA LYS A 165 18.13 -8.51 -19.23
C LYS A 165 19.35 -9.09 -18.51
N ARG A 166 19.84 -10.24 -18.94
CA ARG A 166 20.99 -10.94 -18.33
C ARG A 166 22.33 -10.48 -18.88
N VAL A 167 22.45 -10.31 -20.19
CA VAL A 167 23.71 -10.07 -20.91
C VAL A 167 23.96 -8.59 -21.13
N ALA A 168 22.92 -7.82 -21.47
CA ALA A 168 23.05 -6.42 -21.90
C ALA A 168 22.11 -5.50 -21.10
N ARG A 169 22.28 -5.43 -19.79
CA ARG A 169 21.39 -4.69 -18.86
C ARG A 169 21.22 -3.21 -19.18
N ARG A 170 22.15 -2.62 -19.94
CA ARG A 170 22.10 -1.19 -20.35
C ARG A 170 21.25 -0.99 -21.60
N VAL A 171 20.96 -2.04 -22.37
CA VAL A 171 20.16 -1.97 -23.59
C VAL A 171 18.68 -2.01 -23.22
N PRO A 172 17.85 -1.11 -23.75
CA PRO A 172 16.40 -1.11 -23.50
C PRO A 172 15.74 -2.29 -24.25
N GLY A 173 15.69 -3.47 -23.60
CA GLY A 173 15.25 -4.73 -24.21
C GLY A 173 13.89 -4.64 -24.89
N ALA A 174 12.92 -3.92 -24.30
CA ALA A 174 11.61 -3.72 -24.91
C ALA A 174 11.68 -3.01 -26.27
N LEU A 175 12.56 -2.01 -26.41
CA LEU A 175 12.75 -1.31 -27.68
C LEU A 175 13.39 -2.23 -28.74
N VAL A 176 14.39 -3.02 -28.32
CA VAL A 176 15.04 -3.98 -29.23
C VAL A 176 14.03 -5.03 -29.73
N VAL A 177 13.19 -5.56 -28.85
CA VAL A 177 12.15 -6.53 -29.23
C VAL A 177 11.15 -5.89 -30.19
N VAL A 178 10.68 -4.67 -29.93
CA VAL A 178 9.78 -3.95 -30.81
C VAL A 178 10.39 -3.80 -32.20
N ILE A 179 11.63 -3.27 -32.29
CA ILE A 179 12.30 -3.08 -33.59
C ILE A 179 12.50 -4.43 -34.31
N ALA A 180 13.05 -5.44 -33.60
CA ALA A 180 13.35 -6.73 -34.22
C ALA A 180 12.08 -7.43 -34.73
N THR A 181 11.00 -7.46 -33.94
CA THR A 181 9.75 -8.13 -34.33
C THR A 181 9.02 -7.37 -35.43
N THR A 182 9.00 -6.03 -35.38
CA THR A 182 8.41 -5.22 -36.45
C THR A 182 9.14 -5.45 -37.76
N VAL A 183 10.47 -5.46 -37.76
CA VAL A 183 11.28 -5.73 -38.97
C VAL A 183 10.99 -7.13 -39.51
N VAL A 184 10.96 -8.14 -38.64
CA VAL A 184 10.66 -9.53 -39.06
C VAL A 184 9.27 -9.63 -39.67
N VAL A 185 8.24 -9.07 -39.00
CA VAL A 185 6.85 -9.12 -39.48
C VAL A 185 6.71 -8.36 -40.81
N THR A 186 7.37 -7.22 -40.96
CA THR A 186 7.33 -6.43 -42.22
C THR A 186 8.05 -7.13 -43.37
N LEU A 187 9.26 -7.66 -43.16
CA LEU A 187 10.06 -8.28 -44.23
C LEU A 187 9.50 -9.60 -44.67
N ALA A 188 8.89 -10.36 -43.76
CA ALA A 188 8.28 -11.67 -44.08
C ALA A 188 6.78 -11.57 -44.37
N ASP A 189 6.19 -10.38 -44.40
CA ASP A 189 4.76 -10.10 -44.62
C ASP A 189 3.84 -10.99 -43.77
N LEU A 190 4.21 -11.19 -42.51
CA LEU A 190 3.49 -12.06 -41.58
C LEU A 190 2.12 -11.51 -41.16
N GLY A 191 1.89 -10.19 -41.32
CA GLY A 191 0.59 -9.58 -41.11
C GLY A 191 -0.49 -10.15 -42.06
N SER A 192 -0.15 -10.38 -43.34
CA SER A 192 -1.04 -11.01 -44.29
C SER A 192 -1.27 -12.51 -44.02
N SER A 193 -0.35 -13.15 -43.27
CA SER A 193 -0.39 -14.55 -42.87
C SER A 193 -1.16 -14.83 -41.58
N GLY A 194 -1.82 -13.79 -40.97
CA GLY A 194 -2.67 -13.96 -39.80
C GLY A 194 -2.06 -13.50 -38.48
N VAL A 195 -0.81 -13.02 -38.44
CA VAL A 195 -0.21 -12.44 -37.23
C VAL A 195 -0.89 -11.12 -36.92
N ALA A 196 -1.53 -11.03 -35.74
CA ALA A 196 -2.20 -9.82 -35.29
C ALA A 196 -1.19 -8.71 -35.00
N THR A 197 -1.29 -7.59 -35.75
CA THR A 197 -0.47 -6.38 -35.55
C THR A 197 -1.25 -5.28 -34.83
N VAL A 198 -0.55 -4.24 -34.43
CA VAL A 198 -1.13 -3.05 -33.81
C VAL A 198 -2.04 -2.31 -34.79
N GLY A 199 -1.66 -2.26 -36.06
CA GLY A 199 -2.36 -1.51 -37.11
C GLY A 199 -2.00 -0.04 -37.14
N SER A 200 -2.74 0.75 -37.94
CA SER A 200 -2.49 2.17 -38.09
C SER A 200 -2.70 2.93 -36.77
N ILE A 201 -1.68 3.68 -36.36
CA ILE A 201 -1.72 4.54 -35.20
C ILE A 201 -1.87 5.99 -35.71
N PRO A 202 -2.90 6.73 -35.28
CA PRO A 202 -3.03 8.13 -35.63
C PRO A 202 -1.78 8.93 -35.24
N ASP A 203 -1.33 9.81 -36.12
CA ASP A 203 -0.21 10.74 -35.89
C ASP A 203 -0.66 12.02 -35.15
N SER A 204 -1.92 12.07 -34.73
CA SER A 204 -2.50 13.20 -34.01
C SER A 204 -1.89 13.36 -32.62
N LEU A 205 -1.49 14.60 -32.31
CA LEU A 205 -1.04 14.95 -30.96
C LEU A 205 -2.21 14.95 -29.97
N PRO A 206 -1.95 14.73 -28.67
CA PRO A 206 -2.99 14.80 -27.65
C PRO A 206 -3.62 16.20 -27.62
N MET A 207 -4.90 16.27 -27.90
CA MET A 207 -5.69 17.51 -27.91
C MET A 207 -6.51 17.61 -26.64
N PHE A 208 -6.77 18.84 -26.23
CA PHE A 208 -7.69 19.10 -25.12
C PHE A 208 -9.10 18.67 -25.51
N ALA A 209 -9.67 17.79 -24.69
CA ALA A 209 -11.05 17.33 -24.83
C ALA A 209 -11.64 17.06 -23.43
N LEU A 210 -12.87 17.48 -23.24
CA LEU A 210 -13.61 17.10 -22.05
C LEU A 210 -14.25 15.74 -22.30
N PRO A 211 -14.08 14.76 -21.38
CA PRO A 211 -14.78 13.50 -21.49
C PRO A 211 -16.30 13.70 -21.30
N ASP A 212 -17.07 12.76 -21.77
CA ASP A 212 -18.50 12.74 -21.56
C ASP A 212 -18.82 12.42 -20.09
N PHE A 213 -19.60 13.29 -19.45
CA PHE A 213 -20.09 13.12 -18.08
C PHE A 213 -21.51 12.51 -18.08
N GLY A 214 -21.75 11.49 -18.86
CA GLY A 214 -23.05 10.82 -18.97
C GLY A 214 -23.70 10.55 -17.61
N SER A 215 -25.03 10.58 -17.56
CA SER A 215 -25.79 10.37 -16.33
C SER A 215 -25.49 8.98 -15.74
N GLY A 216 -24.88 8.95 -14.56
CA GLY A 216 -24.49 7.69 -13.87
C GLY A 216 -23.02 7.33 -14.01
N ALA A 217 -22.32 7.73 -15.07
CA ALA A 217 -20.90 7.34 -15.31
C ALA A 217 -19.97 7.67 -14.13
N ILE A 218 -20.18 8.79 -13.44
CA ILE A 218 -19.40 9.16 -12.26
C ILE A 218 -19.64 8.17 -11.11
N ALA A 219 -20.90 7.80 -10.86
CA ALA A 219 -21.26 6.88 -9.76
C ALA A 219 -20.69 5.48 -10.01
N ASP A 220 -20.74 5.01 -11.24
CA ASP A 220 -20.24 3.69 -11.63
C ASP A 220 -18.71 3.61 -11.57
N LEU A 221 -18.02 4.69 -11.91
CA LEU A 221 -16.55 4.73 -11.95
C LEU A 221 -15.89 5.15 -10.63
N LEU A 222 -16.63 5.80 -9.73
CA LEU A 222 -16.08 6.34 -8.49
C LEU A 222 -15.43 5.28 -7.57
N PRO A 223 -16.01 4.09 -7.36
CA PRO A 223 -15.37 3.05 -6.55
C PRO A 223 -13.99 2.67 -7.08
N THR A 224 -13.88 2.41 -8.39
CA THR A 224 -12.60 2.07 -9.03
C THR A 224 -11.64 3.25 -9.06
N ALA A 225 -12.13 4.48 -9.23
CA ALA A 225 -11.29 5.68 -9.13
C ALA A 225 -10.63 5.79 -7.75
N LEU A 226 -11.35 5.50 -6.66
CA LEU A 226 -10.79 5.49 -5.31
C LEU A 226 -9.76 4.36 -5.13
N VAL A 227 -10.02 3.18 -5.66
CA VAL A 227 -9.08 2.05 -5.66
C VAL A 227 -7.79 2.43 -6.40
N ILE A 228 -7.90 2.96 -7.63
CA ILE A 228 -6.74 3.41 -8.42
C ILE A 228 -5.97 4.52 -7.71
N THR A 229 -6.68 5.45 -7.06
CA THR A 229 -6.07 6.54 -6.27
C THR A 229 -5.19 5.97 -5.16
N LEU A 230 -5.69 5.03 -4.38
CA LEU A 230 -4.94 4.42 -3.27
C LEU A 230 -3.75 3.59 -3.78
N VAL A 231 -3.99 2.70 -4.74
CA VAL A 231 -2.94 1.80 -5.29
C VAL A 231 -1.86 2.62 -5.99
N GLY A 232 -2.27 3.53 -6.87
CA GLY A 232 -1.35 4.36 -7.63
C GLY A 232 -0.50 5.27 -6.74
N PHE A 233 -1.10 5.86 -5.71
CA PHE A 233 -0.35 6.64 -4.73
C PHE A 233 0.63 5.79 -3.95
N MET A 234 0.21 4.61 -3.47
CA MET A 234 1.10 3.72 -2.71
C MET A 234 2.28 3.25 -3.54
N GLU A 235 2.05 2.81 -4.77
CA GLU A 235 3.11 2.40 -5.69
C GLU A 235 4.09 3.56 -5.93
N SER A 236 3.58 4.74 -6.24
CA SER A 236 4.39 5.93 -6.49
C SER A 236 5.21 6.34 -5.30
N ILE A 237 4.61 6.47 -4.12
CA ILE A 237 5.29 6.97 -2.91
C ILE A 237 6.30 5.95 -2.39
N ALA A 238 6.02 4.65 -2.50
CA ALA A 238 6.96 3.60 -2.13
C ALA A 238 8.24 3.69 -2.96
N VAL A 239 8.09 3.76 -4.29
CA VAL A 239 9.20 3.90 -5.23
C VAL A 239 9.94 5.21 -5.00
N ALA A 240 9.24 6.33 -4.87
CA ALA A 240 9.83 7.65 -4.65
C ALA A 240 10.69 7.67 -3.37
N LYS A 241 10.18 7.10 -2.26
CA LYS A 241 10.91 7.01 -0.99
C LYS A 241 12.16 6.13 -1.06
N VAL A 242 12.15 5.03 -1.83
CA VAL A 242 13.33 4.17 -2.02
C VAL A 242 14.48 4.97 -2.64
N TYR A 243 14.21 5.68 -3.72
CA TYR A 243 15.24 6.48 -4.41
C TYR A 243 15.61 7.75 -3.65
N ALA A 244 14.66 8.38 -2.96
CA ALA A 244 14.93 9.52 -2.08
C ALA A 244 15.92 9.16 -0.97
N ARG A 245 15.74 8.01 -0.30
CA ARG A 245 16.68 7.50 0.72
C ARG A 245 18.07 7.23 0.12
N ARG A 246 18.11 6.62 -1.08
CA ARG A 246 19.37 6.33 -1.78
C ARG A 246 20.15 7.60 -2.11
N HIS A 247 19.46 8.67 -2.48
CA HIS A 247 20.03 9.95 -2.88
C HIS A 247 19.97 11.03 -1.79
N ARG A 248 19.56 10.67 -0.57
CA ARG A 248 19.55 11.54 0.64
C ARG A 248 18.75 12.83 0.43
N TYR A 249 17.50 12.71 -0.05
CA TYR A 249 16.53 13.81 -0.06
C TYR A 249 15.17 13.32 0.46
N ASP A 250 14.27 14.25 0.78
CA ASP A 250 12.95 13.93 1.28
C ASP A 250 11.87 14.02 0.19
N VAL A 251 10.85 13.19 0.34
CA VAL A 251 9.65 13.18 -0.51
C VAL A 251 8.44 13.47 0.38
N GLU A 252 7.72 14.52 0.03
CA GLU A 252 6.53 14.95 0.76
C GLU A 252 5.27 14.27 0.22
N ALA A 253 4.66 13.39 1.02
CA ALA A 253 3.52 12.58 0.60
C ALA A 253 2.33 13.41 0.08
N ASN A 254 2.02 14.55 0.72
CA ASN A 254 0.90 15.41 0.29
C ASN A 254 1.19 16.11 -1.05
N ARG A 255 2.44 16.54 -1.27
CA ARG A 255 2.83 17.11 -2.56
C ARG A 255 2.85 16.07 -3.68
N GLU A 256 3.26 14.84 -3.38
CA GLU A 256 3.17 13.72 -4.34
C GLU A 256 1.71 13.44 -4.74
N LEU A 257 0.76 13.48 -3.79
CA LEU A 257 -0.66 13.40 -4.10
C LEU A 257 -1.12 14.51 -5.05
N VAL A 258 -0.73 15.75 -4.78
CA VAL A 258 -1.06 16.88 -5.66
C VAL A 258 -0.44 16.72 -7.05
N ALA A 259 0.81 16.27 -7.13
CA ALA A 259 1.51 16.05 -8.40
C ALA A 259 0.88 14.92 -9.23
N LEU A 260 0.55 13.79 -8.60
CA LEU A 260 -0.17 12.69 -9.24
C LEU A 260 -1.60 13.11 -9.62
N GLY A 261 -2.26 13.91 -8.78
CA GLY A 261 -3.56 14.48 -9.07
C GLY A 261 -3.54 15.34 -10.33
N ALA A 262 -2.59 16.28 -10.43
CA ALA A 262 -2.41 17.11 -11.61
C ALA A 262 -2.07 16.28 -12.86
N SER A 263 -1.24 15.23 -12.71
CA SER A 263 -0.92 14.30 -13.79
C SER A 263 -2.15 13.58 -14.31
N ASN A 264 -2.99 13.07 -13.42
CA ASN A 264 -4.22 12.36 -13.79
C ASN A 264 -5.28 13.29 -14.39
N VAL A 265 -5.44 14.51 -13.84
CA VAL A 265 -6.29 15.54 -14.47
C VAL A 265 -5.80 15.84 -15.87
N THR A 266 -4.50 16.04 -16.04
CA THR A 266 -3.92 16.31 -17.37
C THR A 266 -4.11 15.10 -18.30
N ALA A 267 -3.96 13.86 -17.82
CA ALA A 267 -4.25 12.67 -18.61
C ALA A 267 -5.69 12.66 -19.10
N GLY A 268 -6.67 12.90 -18.22
CA GLY A 268 -8.09 12.91 -18.58
C GLY A 268 -8.47 14.03 -19.55
N LEU A 269 -7.84 15.21 -19.42
CA LEU A 269 -8.12 16.36 -20.31
C LEU A 269 -7.46 16.26 -21.69
N PHE A 270 -6.44 15.42 -21.85
CA PHE A 270 -5.70 15.29 -23.11
C PHE A 270 -5.76 13.86 -23.68
N GLY A 271 -6.90 13.20 -23.50
CA GLY A 271 -7.22 11.93 -24.14
C GLY A 271 -6.40 10.75 -23.64
N GLY A 272 -5.83 10.83 -22.45
CA GLY A 272 -5.16 9.72 -21.77
C GLY A 272 -6.11 8.94 -20.86
N TYR A 273 -5.51 8.12 -19.99
CA TYR A 273 -6.19 7.33 -18.96
C TYR A 273 -5.37 7.37 -17.67
N PRO A 274 -5.83 6.79 -16.53
CA PRO A 274 -5.14 6.93 -15.26
C PRO A 274 -3.66 6.52 -15.31
N VAL A 275 -2.79 7.34 -14.71
CA VAL A 275 -1.34 7.17 -14.67
C VAL A 275 -0.81 7.19 -13.24
N THR A 276 0.33 6.54 -13.02
CA THR A 276 1.03 6.54 -11.74
C THR A 276 2.52 6.32 -11.91
N GLY A 277 3.30 6.37 -10.82
CA GLY A 277 4.73 6.10 -10.83
C GLY A 277 5.04 4.63 -11.09
N GLY A 278 5.94 4.34 -12.02
CA GLY A 278 6.35 2.99 -12.36
C GLY A 278 7.72 2.62 -11.79
N PHE A 279 7.83 1.49 -11.07
CA PHE A 279 9.07 1.04 -10.46
C PHE A 279 10.20 0.82 -11.48
N SER A 280 9.94 0.03 -12.53
CA SER A 280 10.96 -0.34 -13.53
C SER A 280 11.51 0.87 -14.30
N ARG A 281 10.65 1.82 -14.66
CA ARG A 281 11.05 3.05 -15.34
C ARG A 281 11.86 3.98 -14.44
N THR A 282 11.45 4.09 -13.18
CA THR A 282 12.19 4.87 -12.18
C THR A 282 13.58 4.28 -11.94
N ALA A 283 13.69 2.95 -11.90
CA ALA A 283 14.98 2.26 -11.82
C ALA A 283 15.88 2.56 -13.02
N VAL A 284 15.32 2.67 -14.22
CA VAL A 284 16.05 3.06 -15.43
C VAL A 284 16.49 4.52 -15.36
N ASN A 285 15.60 5.43 -14.94
CA ASN A 285 15.96 6.84 -14.73
C ASN A 285 17.13 6.98 -13.75
N ASP A 286 17.06 6.28 -12.60
CA ASP A 286 18.12 6.28 -11.60
C ASP A 286 19.44 5.73 -12.16
N SER A 287 19.40 4.57 -12.81
CA SER A 287 20.59 3.93 -13.39
C SER A 287 21.22 4.74 -14.54
N ALA A 288 20.39 5.52 -15.25
CA ALA A 288 20.84 6.46 -16.27
C ALA A 288 21.38 7.78 -15.70
N GLY A 289 21.31 7.97 -14.38
CA GLY A 289 21.86 9.15 -13.70
C GLY A 289 20.92 10.33 -13.61
N ALA A 290 19.61 10.13 -13.70
CA ALA A 290 18.61 11.17 -13.51
C ALA A 290 18.69 11.76 -12.08
N ARG A 291 18.85 13.09 -11.99
CA ARG A 291 18.97 13.82 -10.71
C ARG A 291 17.91 14.90 -10.53
N THR A 292 17.07 15.11 -11.53
CA THR A 292 16.02 16.12 -11.55
C THR A 292 14.82 15.61 -12.35
N PRO A 293 13.61 16.17 -12.14
CA PRO A 293 12.43 15.85 -12.94
C PRO A 293 12.57 16.17 -14.45
N LEU A 294 13.66 16.84 -14.87
CA LEU A 294 13.96 17.12 -16.28
C LEU A 294 13.98 15.83 -17.13
N ALA A 295 14.34 14.68 -16.53
CA ALA A 295 14.27 13.39 -17.21
C ALA A 295 12.85 13.08 -17.73
N SER A 296 11.82 13.41 -16.95
CA SER A 296 10.41 13.25 -17.36
C SER A 296 10.02 14.23 -18.47
N VAL A 297 10.52 15.46 -18.41
CA VAL A 297 10.31 16.46 -19.50
C VAL A 297 10.91 15.98 -20.81
N ILE A 298 12.18 15.53 -20.79
CA ILE A 298 12.86 14.99 -21.98
C ILE A 298 12.09 13.77 -22.50
N THR A 299 11.65 12.89 -21.63
CA THR A 299 10.85 11.71 -22.01
C THR A 299 9.54 12.12 -22.70
N ALA A 300 8.80 13.08 -22.14
CA ALA A 300 7.57 13.58 -22.73
C ALA A 300 7.80 14.16 -24.14
N VAL A 301 8.86 14.94 -24.32
CA VAL A 301 9.23 15.51 -25.63
C VAL A 301 9.57 14.40 -26.64
N ILE A 302 10.34 13.38 -26.22
CA ILE A 302 10.67 12.24 -27.10
C ILE A 302 9.39 11.47 -27.49
N VAL A 303 8.45 11.28 -26.57
CA VAL A 303 7.18 10.61 -26.88
C VAL A 303 6.33 11.46 -27.84
N LEU A 304 6.26 12.78 -27.67
CA LEU A 304 5.58 13.68 -28.61
C LEU A 304 6.20 13.61 -30.01
N ILE A 305 7.53 13.60 -30.11
CA ILE A 305 8.24 13.42 -31.40
C ILE A 305 7.89 12.03 -31.99
N THR A 306 7.82 11.00 -31.15
CA THR A 306 7.46 9.65 -31.60
C THR A 306 6.04 9.62 -32.17
N ILE A 307 5.08 10.27 -31.52
CA ILE A 307 3.70 10.36 -32.03
C ILE A 307 3.67 11.09 -33.37
N ALA A 308 4.33 12.23 -33.48
CA ALA A 308 4.26 13.08 -34.67
C ALA A 308 4.98 12.50 -35.88
N LEU A 309 6.05 11.70 -35.70
CA LEU A 309 6.95 11.34 -36.80
C LEU A 309 7.16 9.82 -36.95
N LEU A 310 7.00 9.03 -35.88
CA LEU A 310 7.44 7.63 -35.85
C LEU A 310 6.29 6.62 -35.71
N THR A 311 5.03 7.06 -35.60
CA THR A 311 3.87 6.18 -35.49
C THR A 311 3.75 5.17 -36.62
N PRO A 312 4.05 5.48 -37.91
CA PRO A 312 3.98 4.49 -38.98
C PRO A 312 4.92 3.30 -38.80
N LEU A 313 6.02 3.49 -38.06
CA LEU A 313 6.97 2.40 -37.78
C LEU A 313 6.40 1.31 -36.87
N PHE A 314 5.30 1.57 -36.16
CA PHE A 314 4.68 0.64 -35.25
C PHE A 314 3.45 -0.08 -35.83
N GLU A 315 3.03 0.20 -37.05
CA GLU A 315 1.85 -0.43 -37.69
C GLU A 315 1.98 -1.94 -37.75
N ASN A 316 3.15 -2.45 -38.12
CA ASN A 316 3.44 -3.87 -38.22
C ASN A 316 3.97 -4.49 -36.92
N LEU A 317 3.86 -3.78 -35.81
CA LEU A 317 4.27 -4.30 -34.51
C LEU A 317 3.31 -5.42 -34.07
N PRO A 318 3.79 -6.68 -33.87
CA PRO A 318 2.91 -7.78 -33.49
C PRO A 318 2.43 -7.62 -32.04
N LYS A 319 1.14 -7.85 -31.80
CA LYS A 319 0.54 -7.84 -30.46
C LYS A 319 1.19 -8.86 -29.53
N ALA A 320 1.69 -9.97 -30.07
CA ALA A 320 2.45 -10.97 -29.32
C ALA A 320 3.73 -10.41 -28.67
N ALA A 321 4.44 -9.50 -29.34
CA ALA A 321 5.61 -8.84 -28.77
C ALA A 321 5.24 -7.90 -27.61
N LEU A 322 4.13 -7.17 -27.71
CA LEU A 322 3.63 -6.34 -26.62
C LEU A 322 3.17 -7.20 -25.44
N GLY A 323 2.49 -8.32 -25.68
CA GLY A 323 2.15 -9.30 -24.65
C GLY A 323 3.38 -9.87 -23.95
N ALA A 324 4.44 -10.20 -24.71
CA ALA A 324 5.72 -10.65 -24.15
C ALA A 324 6.38 -9.59 -23.25
N ILE A 325 6.35 -8.32 -23.67
CA ILE A 325 6.85 -7.19 -22.87
C ILE A 325 6.09 -7.08 -21.55
N ILE A 326 4.76 -7.21 -21.57
CA ILE A 326 3.92 -7.16 -20.35
C ILE A 326 4.27 -8.35 -19.44
N ILE A 327 4.30 -9.58 -19.94
CA ILE A 327 4.61 -10.79 -19.17
C ILE A 327 5.96 -10.64 -18.47
N VAL A 328 7.01 -10.26 -19.19
CA VAL A 328 8.34 -10.09 -18.59
C VAL A 328 8.39 -8.93 -17.59
N ALA A 329 7.60 -7.88 -17.80
CA ALA A 329 7.49 -6.77 -16.84
C ALA A 329 6.82 -7.21 -15.52
N VAL A 330 5.69 -7.95 -15.60
CA VAL A 330 4.91 -8.32 -14.42
C VAL A 330 5.50 -9.48 -13.62
N ILE A 331 6.29 -10.36 -14.23
CA ILE A 331 7.02 -11.42 -13.50
C ILE A 331 7.89 -10.80 -12.37
N ASN A 332 8.43 -9.61 -12.56
CA ASN A 332 9.23 -8.93 -11.54
C ASN A 332 8.40 -8.35 -10.38
N LEU A 333 7.08 -8.32 -10.49
CA LEU A 333 6.19 -7.87 -9.41
C LEU A 333 5.95 -8.98 -8.39
N VAL A 334 6.24 -10.25 -8.73
CA VAL A 334 6.17 -11.39 -7.81
C VAL A 334 7.49 -11.49 -7.06
N ASP A 335 7.58 -10.85 -5.89
CA ASP A 335 8.77 -10.87 -5.06
C ASP A 335 8.70 -11.99 -4.02
N ILE A 336 9.19 -13.18 -4.41
CA ILE A 336 9.23 -14.36 -3.53
C ILE A 336 10.21 -14.14 -2.36
N ALA A 337 11.27 -13.36 -2.54
CA ALA A 337 12.22 -13.08 -1.47
C ALA A 337 11.56 -12.24 -0.37
N GLU A 338 10.80 -11.22 -0.74
CA GLU A 338 10.04 -10.38 0.18
C GLU A 338 8.93 -11.18 0.89
N MET A 339 8.22 -12.05 0.17
CA MET A 339 7.22 -12.95 0.79
C MET A 339 7.84 -13.85 1.86
N ARG A 340 9.02 -14.42 1.58
CA ARG A 340 9.76 -15.25 2.55
C ARG A 340 10.26 -14.42 3.74
N HIS A 341 10.69 -13.19 3.50
CA HIS A 341 11.12 -12.28 4.55
C HIS A 341 9.94 -11.96 5.50
N ILE A 342 8.77 -11.60 4.96
CA ILE A 342 7.55 -11.35 5.74
C ILE A 342 7.19 -12.58 6.58
N ALA A 343 7.23 -13.77 5.99
CA ALA A 343 6.93 -15.03 6.68
C ALA A 343 7.90 -15.32 7.85
N ALA A 344 9.17 -14.96 7.69
CA ALA A 344 10.20 -15.15 8.71
C ALA A 344 10.08 -14.13 9.86
N VAL A 345 9.70 -12.87 9.56
CA VAL A 345 9.62 -11.80 10.55
C VAL A 345 8.36 -11.92 11.41
N LYS A 346 7.19 -12.11 10.82
CA LYS A 346 5.94 -12.17 11.58
C LYS A 346 4.85 -12.96 10.86
N ARG A 347 4.48 -14.10 11.43
CA ARG A 347 3.45 -15.00 10.86
C ARG A 347 2.07 -14.34 10.67
N THR A 348 1.69 -13.38 11.50
CA THR A 348 0.42 -12.67 11.37
C THR A 348 0.38 -11.79 10.11
N ASP A 349 1.52 -11.28 9.65
CA ASP A 349 1.59 -10.47 8.44
C ASP A 349 1.51 -11.35 7.19
N LEU A 350 1.91 -12.63 7.29
CA LEU A 350 1.69 -13.63 6.25
C LEU A 350 0.19 -13.89 6.00
N VAL A 351 -0.64 -13.84 7.06
CA VAL A 351 -2.10 -13.95 6.91
C VAL A 351 -2.64 -12.79 6.07
N GLY A 352 -2.22 -11.56 6.36
CA GLY A 352 -2.62 -10.38 5.56
C GLY A 352 -2.19 -10.49 4.10
N LEU A 353 -0.97 -10.97 3.83
CA LEU A 353 -0.47 -11.27 2.49
C LEU A 353 -1.35 -12.32 1.80
N GLY A 354 -1.64 -13.44 2.47
CA GLY A 354 -2.45 -14.53 1.93
C GLY A 354 -3.88 -14.09 1.62
N VAL A 355 -4.53 -13.36 2.53
CA VAL A 355 -5.89 -12.82 2.31
C VAL A 355 -5.90 -11.92 1.07
N ALA A 356 -4.95 -10.98 0.97
CA ALA A 356 -4.86 -10.09 -0.19
C ALA A 356 -4.62 -10.86 -1.50
N PHE A 357 -3.72 -11.86 -1.47
CA PHE A 357 -3.39 -12.67 -2.62
C PHE A 357 -4.59 -13.49 -3.12
N PHE A 358 -5.19 -14.27 -2.24
CA PHE A 358 -6.30 -15.16 -2.63
C PHE A 358 -7.59 -14.39 -2.91
N ALA A 359 -7.90 -13.32 -2.16
CA ALA A 359 -9.05 -12.48 -2.46
C ALA A 359 -8.92 -11.85 -3.86
N THR A 360 -7.74 -11.33 -4.22
CA THR A 360 -7.50 -10.76 -5.55
C THR A 360 -7.60 -11.81 -6.65
N LEU A 361 -7.07 -13.00 -6.43
CA LEU A 361 -7.08 -14.08 -7.44
C LEU A 361 -8.50 -14.66 -7.67
N ILE A 362 -9.31 -14.75 -6.61
CA ILE A 362 -10.64 -15.39 -6.65
C ILE A 362 -11.73 -14.38 -6.99
N LEU A 363 -11.73 -13.22 -6.36
CA LEU A 363 -12.79 -12.20 -6.48
C LEU A 363 -12.48 -11.12 -7.53
N GLY A 364 -11.30 -11.22 -8.17
CA GLY A 364 -10.82 -10.19 -9.08
C GLY A 364 -10.10 -9.04 -8.36
N ILE A 365 -9.52 -8.15 -9.15
CA ILE A 365 -8.57 -7.13 -8.65
C ILE A 365 -9.27 -6.05 -7.82
N GLU A 366 -10.42 -5.55 -8.27
CA GLU A 366 -11.16 -4.47 -7.58
C GLU A 366 -11.67 -4.91 -6.21
N VAL A 367 -12.42 -6.01 -6.19
CA VAL A 367 -12.97 -6.55 -4.94
C VAL A 367 -11.84 -7.04 -4.04
N GLY A 368 -10.84 -7.70 -4.62
CA GLY A 368 -9.69 -8.23 -3.91
C GLY A 368 -8.92 -7.16 -3.13
N ILE A 369 -8.69 -5.99 -3.72
CA ILE A 369 -8.02 -4.91 -3.00
C ILE A 369 -8.91 -4.29 -1.91
N GLY A 370 -10.22 -4.17 -2.17
CA GLY A 370 -11.18 -3.73 -1.15
C GLY A 370 -11.16 -4.64 0.07
N VAL A 371 -11.23 -5.96 -0.15
CA VAL A 371 -11.11 -6.97 0.91
C VAL A 371 -9.76 -6.87 1.63
N ALA A 372 -8.67 -6.67 0.88
CA ALA A 372 -7.33 -6.55 1.43
C ALA A 372 -7.17 -5.32 2.33
N VAL A 373 -7.74 -4.17 1.94
CA VAL A 373 -7.77 -2.94 2.77
C VAL A 373 -8.55 -3.17 4.04
N VAL A 374 -9.77 -3.71 3.94
CA VAL A 374 -10.62 -4.00 5.10
C VAL A 374 -9.92 -5.00 6.03
N ALA A 375 -9.35 -6.07 5.51
CA ALA A 375 -8.59 -7.05 6.30
C ALA A 375 -7.39 -6.41 7.00
N SER A 376 -6.64 -5.53 6.33
CA SER A 376 -5.53 -4.78 6.93
C SER A 376 -6.01 -3.92 8.10
N MET A 377 -7.10 -3.20 7.93
CA MET A 377 -7.70 -2.38 9.01
C MET A 377 -8.16 -3.25 10.18
N LEU A 378 -8.84 -4.38 9.91
CA LEU A 378 -9.27 -5.32 10.95
C LEU A 378 -8.10 -5.88 11.75
N VAL A 379 -6.98 -6.20 11.10
CA VAL A 379 -5.76 -6.65 11.79
C VAL A 379 -5.20 -5.56 12.71
N VAL A 380 -5.18 -4.30 12.27
CA VAL A 380 -4.74 -3.17 13.10
C VAL A 380 -5.68 -3.01 14.31
N PHE A 381 -6.99 -2.99 14.10
CA PHE A 381 -7.97 -2.89 15.19
C PHE A 381 -7.87 -4.07 16.16
N ALA A 382 -7.72 -5.31 15.66
CA ALA A 382 -7.55 -6.48 16.50
C ALA A 382 -6.30 -6.42 17.38
N ARG A 383 -5.20 -5.85 16.85
CA ARG A 383 -3.97 -5.62 17.64
C ARG A 383 -4.16 -4.52 18.69
N MET A 384 -4.90 -3.47 18.36
CA MET A 384 -5.19 -2.38 19.31
C MET A 384 -6.15 -2.83 20.42
N SER A 385 -7.12 -3.71 20.12
CA SER A 385 -8.11 -4.19 21.07
C SER A 385 -7.55 -5.18 22.10
N LYS A 386 -6.45 -5.88 21.77
CA LYS A 386 -5.75 -6.81 22.67
C LYS A 386 -4.27 -6.43 22.73
N PRO A 387 -3.91 -5.35 23.44
CA PRO A 387 -2.53 -4.93 23.56
C PRO A 387 -1.69 -5.98 24.28
N HIS A 388 -0.39 -5.91 24.07
CA HIS A 388 0.55 -6.70 24.85
C HIS A 388 0.48 -6.27 26.31
N THR A 389 0.37 -7.25 27.20
CA THR A 389 0.37 -7.04 28.65
C THR A 389 1.43 -7.95 29.28
N ALA A 390 1.98 -7.52 30.40
CA ALA A 390 3.03 -8.27 31.08
C ALA A 390 2.81 -8.22 32.60
N VAL A 391 2.91 -9.36 33.24
CA VAL A 391 3.09 -9.43 34.70
C VAL A 391 4.57 -9.27 34.99
N LEU A 392 4.89 -8.37 35.92
CA LEU A 392 6.26 -8.01 36.22
C LEU A 392 6.75 -8.65 37.50
N GLY A 393 7.99 -9.14 37.47
CA GLY A 393 8.76 -9.56 38.63
C GLY A 393 10.05 -8.75 38.76
N ARG A 394 10.60 -8.69 39.98
CA ARG A 394 11.85 -8.00 40.28
C ARG A 394 13.05 -8.88 39.92
N ILE A 395 14.00 -8.34 39.20
CA ILE A 395 15.30 -9.00 38.99
C ILE A 395 16.07 -9.02 40.32
N PRO A 396 16.50 -10.19 40.82
CA PRO A 396 17.21 -10.30 42.08
C PRO A 396 18.39 -9.33 42.21
N GLY A 397 18.49 -8.67 43.36
CA GLY A 397 19.56 -7.71 43.64
C GLY A 397 19.51 -6.40 42.87
N THR A 398 18.40 -6.10 42.17
CA THR A 398 18.20 -4.85 41.43
C THR A 398 16.87 -4.17 41.75
N THR A 399 16.69 -2.92 41.28
CA THR A 399 15.43 -2.17 41.33
C THR A 399 14.59 -2.36 40.05
N SER A 400 15.03 -3.22 39.13
CA SER A 400 14.43 -3.41 37.81
C SER A 400 13.31 -4.45 37.82
N TRP A 401 12.17 -4.11 37.20
CA TRP A 401 11.01 -4.96 37.01
C TRP A 401 10.91 -5.42 35.57
N ARG A 402 10.71 -6.72 35.33
CA ARG A 402 10.69 -7.33 34.01
C ARG A 402 9.55 -8.34 33.86
N ASN A 403 9.15 -8.59 32.62
CA ASN A 403 8.11 -9.58 32.30
C ASN A 403 8.54 -10.99 32.74
N LEU A 404 7.75 -11.61 33.63
CA LEU A 404 8.01 -12.95 34.17
C LEU A 404 8.11 -14.04 33.08
N GLU A 405 7.37 -13.92 31.99
CA GLU A 405 7.44 -14.90 30.90
C GLU A 405 8.79 -14.88 30.19
N ARG A 406 9.47 -13.72 30.16
CA ARG A 406 10.78 -13.54 29.50
C ARG A 406 11.95 -13.66 30.44
N PHE A 407 11.71 -13.46 31.73
CA PHE A 407 12.70 -13.51 32.81
C PHE A 407 12.18 -14.42 33.92
N PRO A 408 12.30 -15.76 33.75
CA PRO A 408 11.77 -16.72 34.73
C PRO A 408 12.39 -16.62 36.12
N ASP A 409 13.63 -16.07 36.21
CA ASP A 409 14.34 -15.87 37.48
C ASP A 409 13.90 -14.59 38.22
N ALA A 410 12.98 -13.81 37.65
CA ALA A 410 12.45 -12.63 38.31
C ALA A 410 11.50 -13.05 39.46
N GLU A 411 11.65 -12.38 40.60
CA GLU A 411 10.91 -12.68 41.84
C GLU A 411 9.58 -11.93 41.88
N THR A 412 8.51 -12.62 42.27
CA THR A 412 7.22 -12.03 42.61
C THR A 412 7.15 -11.75 44.11
N ILE A 413 6.34 -10.79 44.51
CA ILE A 413 6.13 -10.43 45.91
C ILE A 413 4.75 -10.93 46.31
N PRO A 414 4.64 -11.77 47.36
CA PRO A 414 3.34 -12.26 47.82
C PRO A 414 2.38 -11.12 48.10
N GLY A 415 1.14 -11.23 47.61
CA GLY A 415 0.10 -10.23 47.82
C GLY A 415 0.19 -8.98 46.93
N ILE A 416 1.23 -8.84 46.11
CA ILE A 416 1.40 -7.70 45.16
C ILE A 416 1.53 -8.25 43.74
N ASP A 417 0.62 -7.83 42.86
CA ASP A 417 0.68 -8.17 41.45
C ASP A 417 0.91 -6.89 40.62
N ILE A 418 1.91 -6.90 39.77
CA ILE A 418 2.28 -5.72 38.96
C ILE A 418 1.99 -6.06 37.51
N VAL A 419 1.08 -5.30 36.90
CA VAL A 419 0.66 -5.49 35.52
C VAL A 419 1.01 -4.28 34.69
N ARG A 420 1.74 -4.49 33.59
CA ARG A 420 2.04 -3.45 32.61
C ARG A 420 1.19 -3.64 31.36
N ILE A 421 0.69 -2.52 30.84
CA ILE A 421 -0.06 -2.48 29.58
C ILE A 421 0.76 -1.67 28.58
N ASP A 422 1.14 -2.30 27.45
CA ASP A 422 2.02 -1.71 26.45
C ASP A 422 1.22 -1.02 25.32
N ALA A 423 0.22 -0.21 25.66
CA ALA A 423 -0.58 0.60 24.73
C ALA A 423 -1.29 1.76 25.44
N ALA A 424 -1.73 2.77 24.67
CA ALA A 424 -2.67 3.76 25.14
C ALA A 424 -3.98 3.10 25.62
N LEU A 425 -4.59 3.64 26.66
CA LEU A 425 -5.89 3.17 27.17
C LEU A 425 -7.00 3.93 26.42
N SER A 426 -7.80 3.22 25.64
CA SER A 426 -8.76 3.82 24.71
C SER A 426 -10.03 2.98 24.56
N PHE A 427 -11.04 3.55 23.91
CA PHE A 427 -12.30 2.85 23.63
C PHE A 427 -12.11 1.48 22.97
N VAL A 428 -11.01 1.30 22.19
CA VAL A 428 -10.74 0.05 21.47
C VAL A 428 -10.38 -1.10 22.42
N ASN A 429 -9.66 -0.83 23.51
CA ASN A 429 -9.13 -1.85 24.43
C ASN A 429 -9.68 -1.77 25.86
N SER A 430 -10.53 -0.81 26.17
CA SER A 430 -11.09 -0.57 27.51
C SER A 430 -11.68 -1.82 28.15
N GLN A 431 -12.51 -2.57 27.44
CA GLN A 431 -13.14 -3.80 27.93
C GLN A 431 -12.14 -4.93 28.18
N HIS A 432 -11.08 -5.00 27.35
CA HIS A 432 -10.01 -5.98 27.57
C HIS A 432 -9.22 -5.66 28.83
N VAL A 433 -8.90 -4.38 29.04
CA VAL A 433 -8.16 -3.89 30.21
C VAL A 433 -8.99 -4.09 31.49
N LYS A 434 -10.28 -3.74 31.47
CA LYS A 434 -11.19 -3.95 32.60
C LYS A 434 -11.22 -5.42 33.02
N ARG A 435 -11.40 -6.33 32.05
CA ARG A 435 -11.41 -7.77 32.30
C ARG A 435 -10.06 -8.26 32.84
N LEU A 436 -8.95 -7.84 32.21
CA LEU A 436 -7.61 -8.23 32.63
C LEU A 436 -7.34 -7.86 34.10
N LEU A 437 -7.59 -6.60 34.48
CA LEU A 437 -7.33 -6.13 35.84
C LEU A 437 -8.29 -6.77 36.85
N GLY A 438 -9.54 -7.01 36.45
CA GLY A 438 -10.51 -7.76 37.29
C GLY A 438 -10.10 -9.21 37.53
N ASP A 439 -9.67 -9.93 36.46
CA ASP A 439 -9.20 -11.31 36.58
C ASP A 439 -7.94 -11.41 37.44
N ARG A 440 -7.04 -10.44 37.33
CA ARG A 440 -5.82 -10.39 38.17
C ARG A 440 -6.15 -10.08 39.64
N ALA A 441 -7.04 -9.14 39.89
CA ALA A 441 -7.50 -8.82 41.25
C ALA A 441 -8.14 -10.03 41.91
N ALA A 442 -8.99 -10.80 41.21
CA ALA A 442 -9.62 -12.01 41.71
C ALA A 442 -8.63 -13.13 42.10
N GLN A 443 -7.42 -13.13 41.52
CA GLN A 443 -6.37 -14.10 41.84
C GLN A 443 -5.56 -13.76 43.09
N LEU A 444 -5.63 -12.51 43.58
CA LEU A 444 -4.91 -12.06 44.77
C LEU A 444 -5.61 -12.53 46.05
N GLN A 445 -5.08 -13.57 46.65
CA GLN A 445 -5.64 -14.17 47.90
C GLN A 445 -4.77 -13.91 49.14
N THR A 446 -3.50 -13.53 48.94
CA THR A 446 -2.52 -13.27 50.01
C THR A 446 -2.44 -11.76 50.28
N GLU A 447 -2.48 -11.38 51.57
CA GLU A 447 -2.27 -9.97 51.95
C GLU A 447 -0.86 -9.49 51.60
N PRO A 448 -0.72 -8.20 51.19
CA PRO A 448 -1.67 -7.08 51.34
C PRO A 448 -2.72 -6.93 50.23
N ARG A 449 -2.84 -7.80 49.22
CA ARG A 449 -3.80 -7.77 48.10
C ARG A 449 -3.76 -6.45 47.29
N VAL A 450 -2.62 -6.14 46.77
CA VAL A 450 -2.41 -4.92 45.98
C VAL A 450 -2.18 -5.26 44.52
N LEU A 451 -2.93 -4.59 43.63
CA LEU A 451 -2.71 -4.59 42.21
C LEU A 451 -2.02 -3.29 41.81
N VAL A 452 -0.85 -3.36 41.18
CA VAL A 452 -0.11 -2.21 40.68
C VAL A 452 -0.20 -2.17 39.17
N LEU A 453 -0.78 -1.12 38.62
CA LEU A 453 -0.78 -0.84 37.20
C LEU A 453 0.46 -0.02 36.83
N ASP A 454 1.41 -0.65 36.14
CA ASP A 454 2.56 0.04 35.55
C ASP A 454 2.12 0.75 34.26
N CYS A 455 2.06 2.08 34.33
CA CYS A 455 1.64 2.97 33.25
C CYS A 455 2.79 3.38 32.33
N SER A 456 3.98 2.79 32.45
CA SER A 456 5.14 3.13 31.61
C SER A 456 4.87 2.90 30.12
N GLY A 457 4.00 1.93 29.76
CA GLY A 457 3.53 1.66 28.40
C GLY A 457 2.31 2.50 27.95
N ILE A 458 1.64 3.18 28.88
CA ILE A 458 0.45 3.99 28.60
C ILE A 458 0.89 5.42 28.27
N ASN A 459 0.86 5.75 26.97
CA ASN A 459 1.32 7.08 26.51
C ASN A 459 0.18 8.11 26.43
N ASP A 460 -1.07 7.62 26.37
CA ASP A 460 -2.27 8.43 26.22
C ASP A 460 -3.47 7.71 26.81
N ILE A 461 -4.52 8.44 27.16
CA ILE A 461 -5.79 7.92 27.64
C ILE A 461 -6.92 8.77 27.08
N ASP A 462 -7.89 8.15 26.42
CA ASP A 462 -9.08 8.85 25.93
C ASP A 462 -10.20 8.90 27.00
N ALA A 463 -11.31 9.58 26.70
CA ALA A 463 -12.43 9.73 27.62
C ALA A 463 -12.99 8.35 28.07
N THR A 464 -13.14 7.40 27.15
CA THR A 464 -13.64 6.04 27.47
C THR A 464 -12.63 5.26 28.31
N GLY A 465 -11.33 5.42 28.04
CA GLY A 465 -10.27 4.84 28.86
C GLY A 465 -10.29 5.38 30.30
N ALA A 466 -10.49 6.68 30.47
CA ALA A 466 -10.61 7.31 31.79
C ALA A 466 -11.87 6.82 32.55
N GLU A 467 -13.02 6.73 31.85
CA GLU A 467 -14.25 6.17 32.42
C GLU A 467 -14.08 4.71 32.83
N THR A 468 -13.43 3.91 31.99
CA THR A 468 -13.11 2.51 32.31
C THR A 468 -12.22 2.39 33.54
N LEU A 469 -11.23 3.27 33.70
CA LEU A 469 -10.40 3.29 34.91
C LEU A 469 -11.23 3.69 36.16
N ALA A 470 -12.18 4.62 36.01
CA ALA A 470 -13.12 4.98 37.09
C ALA A 470 -13.99 3.80 37.50
N GLU A 471 -14.51 3.03 36.53
CA GLU A 471 -15.26 1.81 36.78
C GLU A 471 -14.42 0.75 37.50
N ILE A 472 -13.18 0.52 37.03
CA ILE A 472 -12.25 -0.43 37.68
C ILE A 472 -11.99 -0.03 39.13
N LEU A 473 -11.74 1.27 39.40
CA LEU A 473 -11.56 1.76 40.76
C LEU A 473 -12.81 1.51 41.63
N THR A 474 -14.01 1.71 41.06
CA THR A 474 -15.28 1.48 41.78
C THR A 474 -15.48 0.00 42.06
N ASP A 475 -15.25 -0.88 41.08
CA ASP A 475 -15.36 -2.32 41.22
C ASP A 475 -14.35 -2.86 42.28
N LEU A 476 -13.16 -2.28 42.35
CA LEU A 476 -12.12 -2.65 43.31
C LEU A 476 -12.33 -2.04 44.70
N ASP A 477 -12.93 -0.86 44.82
CA ASP A 477 -13.30 -0.30 46.13
C ASP A 477 -14.33 -1.14 46.88
N GLU A 478 -15.09 -2.00 46.16
CA GLU A 478 -15.99 -3.02 46.75
C GLU A 478 -15.30 -4.38 47.06
N SER A 479 -14.01 -4.49 46.73
CA SER A 479 -13.19 -5.68 46.92
C SER A 479 -12.07 -5.44 47.93
N PRO A 480 -11.45 -6.49 48.49
CA PRO A 480 -10.30 -6.32 49.39
C PRO A 480 -9.00 -5.96 48.64
N VAL A 481 -9.04 -5.74 47.31
CA VAL A 481 -7.87 -5.43 46.48
C VAL A 481 -7.75 -3.95 46.24
N VAL A 482 -6.58 -3.37 46.52
CA VAL A 482 -6.31 -1.95 46.30
C VAL A 482 -5.52 -1.75 45.01
N LEU A 483 -6.01 -0.86 44.12
CA LEU A 483 -5.31 -0.51 42.91
C LEU A 483 -4.36 0.68 43.16
N HIS A 484 -3.09 0.48 42.82
CA HIS A 484 -2.06 1.50 42.74
C HIS A 484 -1.61 1.72 41.30
N LEU A 485 -1.15 2.92 40.95
CA LEU A 485 -0.58 3.26 39.66
C LEU A 485 0.87 3.70 39.83
N CYS A 486 1.75 3.30 38.92
CA CYS A 486 3.11 3.81 38.86
C CYS A 486 3.49 4.25 37.44
N ASP A 487 4.57 5.02 37.33
CA ASP A 487 5.11 5.51 36.04
C ASP A 487 4.08 6.25 35.18
N VAL A 488 3.13 6.99 35.79
CA VAL A 488 2.08 7.72 35.06
C VAL A 488 2.68 8.93 34.35
N LYS A 489 2.55 8.99 33.02
CA LYS A 489 3.11 10.04 32.17
C LYS A 489 2.30 11.34 32.22
N GLY A 490 2.95 12.48 31.97
CA GLY A 490 2.34 13.81 31.99
C GLY A 490 0.98 13.91 31.27
N PRO A 491 0.88 13.55 29.96
CA PRO A 491 -0.40 13.61 29.25
C PRO A 491 -1.52 12.77 29.90
N VAL A 492 -1.18 11.61 30.45
CA VAL A 492 -2.13 10.76 31.16
C VAL A 492 -2.57 11.39 32.47
N ARG A 493 -1.63 12.00 33.24
CA ARG A 493 -1.96 12.74 34.49
C ARG A 493 -2.95 13.88 34.22
N ASP A 494 -2.75 14.62 33.13
CA ASP A 494 -3.62 15.74 32.77
C ASP A 494 -5.06 15.28 32.48
N VAL A 495 -5.22 14.12 31.85
CA VAL A 495 -6.55 13.53 31.64
C VAL A 495 -7.15 13.03 32.93
N LEU A 496 -6.39 12.32 33.78
CA LEU A 496 -6.86 11.82 35.06
C LEU A 496 -7.32 12.95 35.99
N ARG A 497 -6.60 14.09 36.01
CA ARG A 497 -7.02 15.29 36.75
C ARG A 497 -8.34 15.86 36.23
N ARG A 498 -8.47 16.02 34.90
CA ARG A 498 -9.70 16.51 34.29
C ARG A 498 -10.89 15.58 34.48
N ALA A 499 -10.63 14.28 34.60
CA ALA A 499 -11.65 13.27 34.86
C ALA A 499 -12.01 13.13 36.36
N GLY A 500 -11.36 13.90 37.26
CA GLY A 500 -11.59 13.81 38.71
C GLY A 500 -11.10 12.49 39.34
N LEU A 501 -10.22 11.77 38.64
CA LEU A 501 -9.68 10.49 39.14
C LEU A 501 -8.39 10.68 39.94
N TRP A 502 -7.77 11.84 39.82
CA TRP A 502 -6.50 12.12 40.48
C TRP A 502 -6.65 12.11 42.00
N GLU A 503 -7.70 12.72 42.51
CA GLU A 503 -8.02 12.78 43.93
C GLU A 503 -8.39 11.41 44.52
N ARG A 504 -9.07 10.56 43.72
CA ARG A 504 -9.40 9.18 44.13
C ARG A 504 -8.16 8.28 44.24
N LEU A 505 -7.08 8.65 43.56
CA LEU A 505 -5.80 7.94 43.53
C LEU A 505 -4.77 8.54 44.52
N ASP A 506 -5.16 9.51 45.33
CA ASP A 506 -4.23 10.10 46.31
C ASP A 506 -3.68 9.02 47.26
N GLY A 507 -2.35 9.05 47.48
CA GLY A 507 -1.64 8.01 48.22
C GLY A 507 -1.43 6.68 47.47
N ARG A 508 -2.00 6.53 46.25
CA ARG A 508 -1.89 5.29 45.41
C ARG A 508 -1.08 5.55 44.13
N LEU A 509 -0.44 6.71 44.00
CA LEU A 509 0.37 7.10 42.85
C LEU A 509 1.86 7.08 43.21
N HIS A 510 2.65 6.36 42.40
CA HIS A 510 4.09 6.17 42.66
C HIS A 510 4.94 6.55 41.44
N ALA A 511 6.17 7.00 41.68
CA ALA A 511 7.07 7.35 40.58
C ALA A 511 7.52 6.13 39.78
N THR A 512 7.72 4.96 40.46
CA THR A 512 8.15 3.70 39.84
C THR A 512 7.48 2.50 40.50
N ALA A 513 7.49 1.35 39.80
CA ALA A 513 7.03 0.08 40.37
C ALA A 513 7.83 -0.33 41.62
N HIS A 514 9.12 -0.02 41.67
CA HIS A 514 9.97 -0.31 42.82
C HIS A 514 9.54 0.48 44.04
N GLN A 515 9.37 1.80 43.90
CA GLN A 515 8.89 2.66 44.97
C GLN A 515 7.50 2.24 45.49
N ALA A 516 6.59 1.87 44.55
CA ALA A 516 5.27 1.35 44.92
C ALA A 516 5.40 0.17 45.90
N VAL A 517 6.23 -0.80 45.55
CA VAL A 517 6.44 -2.02 46.36
C VAL A 517 7.09 -1.69 47.69
N GLU A 518 8.12 -0.85 47.75
CA GLU A 518 8.78 -0.46 49.01
C GLU A 518 7.83 0.21 49.98
N LEU A 519 7.01 1.13 49.48
CA LEU A 519 6.01 1.82 50.32
C LEU A 519 4.90 0.89 50.80
N ILE A 520 4.41 -0.01 49.94
CA ILE A 520 3.36 -0.99 50.28
C ILE A 520 3.87 -2.01 51.30
N THR A 521 5.12 -2.43 51.18
CA THR A 521 5.72 -3.42 52.11
C THR A 521 6.28 -2.81 53.39
N GLY A 522 6.25 -1.48 53.52
CA GLY A 522 6.80 -0.75 54.69
C GLY A 522 8.32 -0.78 54.78
N LEU A 523 9.01 -1.08 53.65
CA LEU A 523 10.49 -1.06 53.58
C LEU A 523 11.07 0.34 53.39
N ALA A 524 10.25 1.32 52.96
CA ALA A 524 10.63 2.72 52.85
C ALA A 524 9.58 3.61 53.53
N GLU A 525 10.02 4.69 54.19
CA GLU A 525 9.14 5.77 54.59
C GLU A 525 8.97 6.77 53.42
N PRO A 526 7.78 7.36 53.22
CA PRO A 526 7.58 8.34 52.15
C PRO A 526 8.50 9.54 52.39
N ALA A 527 9.50 9.75 51.54
CA ALA A 527 10.40 10.89 51.67
C ALA A 527 9.64 12.21 51.43
N PRO A 528 9.98 13.31 52.14
CA PRO A 528 9.32 14.59 51.99
C PRO A 528 9.33 15.21 50.59
N GLY A 529 10.11 14.67 49.66
CA GLY A 529 10.21 15.11 48.26
C GLY A 529 9.53 14.17 47.24
N ASP A 530 9.07 13.02 47.65
CA ASP A 530 8.52 11.98 46.72
C ASP A 530 7.25 12.42 46.00
N ARG A 531 6.43 13.28 46.65
CA ARG A 531 5.25 13.89 46.00
C ARG A 531 5.63 14.77 44.82
N ARG A 532 6.75 15.53 44.89
CA ARG A 532 7.31 16.31 43.76
C ARG A 532 7.91 15.43 42.67
N ALA A 533 8.67 14.41 43.06
CA ALA A 533 9.28 13.48 42.11
C ALA A 533 8.23 12.65 41.34
N ALA A 534 7.14 12.29 42.02
CA ALA A 534 5.98 11.64 41.37
C ALA A 534 5.10 12.62 40.56
N GLY A 535 5.40 13.93 40.61
CA GLY A 535 4.57 15.00 40.02
C GLY A 535 3.23 15.18 40.73
N LEU A 536 3.17 14.84 42.02
CA LEU A 536 1.99 14.94 42.87
C LEU A 536 1.82 16.33 43.48
N GLU A 537 2.89 17.15 43.51
CA GLU A 537 2.86 18.56 43.87
C GLU A 537 3.28 19.43 42.68
N GLU A 538 2.52 20.47 42.41
CA GLU A 538 2.93 21.51 41.45
C GLU A 538 4.15 22.27 42.03
N SER A 539 5.20 22.43 41.21
CA SER A 539 6.18 23.48 41.44
C SER A 539 5.44 24.80 41.32
N GLY A 540 5.14 25.44 42.46
CA GLY A 540 4.59 26.77 42.45
C GLY A 540 5.53 27.72 41.70
N VAL A 541 5.17 28.12 40.49
CA VAL A 541 5.54 29.33 39.77
C VAL A 541 4.29 29.83 39.08
#